data_e97af9d228de4af514da5e34d7b53d00
#
_entry.id   e97af9d228de4af514da5e34d7b53d00
#
_cell.length_a   1.000
_cell.length_b   1.000
_cell.length_c   1.000
_cell.angle_alpha   90.00
_cell.angle_beta   90.00
_cell.angle_gamma   90.00
#
_symmetry.space_group_name_H-M   'P 1'
#
loop_
_entity.id
_entity.type
_entity.pdbx_description
1 polymer ?
#
loop_
_entity_poly.entity_id
_entity_poly.type
_entity_poly.pdbx_seq_one_letter_code
_entity_poly.pdbx_strand_id
1 'polypeptide(L)'
;MRKKFLLALAMSLLFVTPVYGQADDNTNPIEDTLLNRFNERLYYVTDTTIKYTTAHVNIRKYPSTDAEILDVSLVNTEFEVVLELDGWAMITTQDGYAFMKNDWFSDEPVTYDENELNILAHVLAGECQSLPDEEQRYVGSIVLNRVNSDKFPDTIEDVVYQKGQYACVKDGNYFREPTERNWANARWLLENGSVLPAHVVYQSVGRLGKLYLKTEYHSYCY
;
A
#
# COMPACT_ATOMS: atom_id res chain seq x y z
N MET A 1 12.66 13.30 0.16
CA MET A 1 12.25 14.14 -1.03
C MET A 1 11.07 13.48 -1.68
N ARG A 2 9.86 14.03 -1.49
CA ARG A 2 8.66 13.56 -2.17
C ARG A 2 8.93 13.65 -3.67
N LYS A 3 8.92 12.53 -4.38
CA LYS A 3 8.84 12.56 -5.85
C LYS A 3 7.44 13.07 -6.20
N LYS A 4 7.33 14.40 -6.29
CA LYS A 4 6.21 15.02 -6.99
C LYS A 4 6.39 14.63 -8.45
N PHE A 5 5.55 13.73 -8.94
CA PHE A 5 5.28 13.67 -10.37
C PHE A 5 4.52 14.95 -10.71
N LEU A 6 5.29 16.02 -10.96
CA LEU A 6 4.74 17.23 -11.53
C LEU A 6 4.43 16.90 -13.00
N LEU A 7 3.20 16.48 -13.28
CA LEU A 7 2.70 16.57 -14.64
C LEU A 7 2.33 18.03 -14.85
N ALA A 8 3.07 18.72 -15.72
CA ALA A 8 2.78 20.07 -16.14
C ALA A 8 1.39 20.08 -16.79
N LEU A 9 0.50 20.88 -16.22
CA LEU A 9 -0.81 21.18 -16.76
C LEU A 9 -0.63 21.98 -18.07
N ALA A 10 -0.52 21.29 -19.19
CA ALA A 10 -0.80 21.88 -20.48
C ALA A 10 -2.30 21.74 -20.70
N MET A 11 -3.04 22.85 -20.49
CA MET A 11 -4.41 22.99 -21.00
C MET A 11 -4.36 22.93 -22.52
N SER A 12 -4.32 21.73 -23.07
CA SER A 12 -4.75 21.49 -24.44
C SER A 12 -6.18 21.00 -24.35
N LEU A 13 -7.08 21.71 -25.00
CA LEU A 13 -8.40 21.19 -25.36
C LEU A 13 -8.18 19.91 -26.16
N LEU A 14 -8.04 18.80 -25.45
CA LEU A 14 -8.09 17.50 -26.06
C LEU A 14 -9.56 17.22 -26.38
N PHE A 15 -9.87 17.21 -27.66
CA PHE A 15 -11.06 16.52 -28.14
C PHE A 15 -10.95 15.08 -27.60
N VAL A 16 -11.70 14.81 -26.53
CA VAL A 16 -11.83 13.46 -25.97
C VAL A 16 -12.53 12.65 -27.03
N THR A 17 -11.75 11.93 -27.84
CA THR A 17 -12.34 10.87 -28.65
C THR A 17 -12.83 9.81 -27.65
N PRO A 18 -14.13 9.44 -27.70
CA PRO A 18 -14.60 8.35 -26.86
C PRO A 18 -13.72 7.13 -27.12
N VAL A 19 -13.22 6.50 -26.04
CA VAL A 19 -12.50 5.24 -26.16
C VAL A 19 -13.52 4.20 -26.59
N TYR A 20 -13.72 4.09 -27.90
CA TYR A 20 -14.35 2.94 -28.49
C TYR A 20 -13.38 1.77 -28.33
N GLY A 21 -13.41 1.12 -27.16
CA GLY A 21 -12.95 -0.25 -27.08
C GLY A 21 -13.86 -1.03 -28.03
N GLN A 22 -13.30 -1.61 -29.09
CA GLN A 22 -14.00 -2.64 -29.85
C GLN A 22 -14.41 -3.68 -28.82
N ALA A 23 -15.73 -3.95 -28.73
CA ALA A 23 -16.24 -5.02 -27.91
C ALA A 23 -15.51 -6.31 -28.31
N ASP A 24 -14.67 -6.84 -27.44
CA ASP A 24 -14.24 -8.22 -27.54
C ASP A 24 -15.50 -9.08 -27.40
N ASP A 25 -15.72 -10.03 -28.30
CA ASP A 25 -16.88 -10.92 -28.35
C ASP A 25 -17.14 -11.75 -27.06
N ASN A 26 -16.36 -11.50 -26.00
CA ASN A 26 -16.42 -12.16 -24.70
C ASN A 26 -16.78 -11.22 -23.53
N THR A 27 -17.22 -9.98 -23.75
CA THR A 27 -17.63 -9.09 -22.66
C THR A 27 -18.96 -9.53 -22.06
N ASN A 28 -19.00 -9.61 -20.72
CA ASN A 28 -20.24 -9.84 -19.98
C ASN A 28 -21.22 -8.68 -20.25
N PRO A 29 -22.48 -8.93 -20.66
CA PRO A 29 -23.46 -7.88 -20.97
C PRO A 29 -23.67 -6.82 -19.87
N ILE A 30 -23.37 -7.16 -18.61
CA ILE A 30 -23.45 -6.25 -17.46
C ILE A 30 -22.28 -5.26 -17.46
N GLU A 31 -21.09 -5.70 -17.85
CA GLU A 31 -19.87 -4.85 -17.94
C GLU A 31 -20.04 -3.77 -19.00
N ASP A 32 -20.59 -4.14 -20.15
CA ASP A 32 -20.85 -3.22 -21.25
C ASP A 32 -21.84 -2.11 -20.83
N THR A 33 -22.87 -2.45 -20.05
CA THR A 33 -23.87 -1.49 -19.59
C THR A 33 -23.31 -0.45 -18.65
N LEU A 34 -22.49 -0.82 -17.69
CA LEU A 34 -21.91 0.13 -16.73
C LEU A 34 -20.83 1.01 -17.38
N LEU A 35 -19.97 0.42 -18.21
CA LEU A 35 -18.98 1.17 -18.98
C LEU A 35 -19.65 2.19 -19.91
N ASN A 36 -20.73 1.84 -20.58
CA ASN A 36 -21.50 2.76 -21.43
C ASN A 36 -22.05 3.94 -20.62
N ARG A 37 -22.55 3.70 -19.40
CA ARG A 37 -23.03 4.77 -18.51
C ARG A 37 -21.89 5.69 -18.06
N PHE A 38 -20.67 5.19 -17.84
CA PHE A 38 -19.49 6.02 -17.61
C PHE A 38 -19.17 6.88 -18.82
N ASN A 39 -19.13 6.31 -20.01
CA ASN A 39 -18.84 7.02 -21.25
C ASN A 39 -19.87 8.13 -21.56
N GLU A 40 -21.16 7.88 -21.33
CA GLU A 40 -22.23 8.88 -21.49
C GLU A 40 -22.06 10.06 -20.52
N ARG A 41 -21.70 9.77 -19.26
CA ARG A 41 -21.52 10.82 -18.24
C ARG A 41 -20.20 11.56 -18.36
N LEU A 42 -19.15 10.92 -18.86
CA LEU A 42 -17.85 11.55 -19.06
C LEU A 42 -17.93 12.84 -19.88
N TYR A 43 -18.86 12.90 -20.87
CA TYR A 43 -19.07 14.10 -21.68
C TYR A 43 -19.46 15.34 -20.86
N TYR A 44 -20.04 15.16 -19.67
CA TYR A 44 -20.52 16.24 -18.80
C TYR A 44 -19.56 16.53 -17.63
N VAL A 45 -18.43 15.82 -17.53
CA VAL A 45 -17.44 16.05 -16.47
C VAL A 45 -16.66 17.32 -16.80
N THR A 46 -16.68 18.28 -15.89
CA THR A 46 -15.96 19.56 -16.00
C THR A 46 -14.76 19.63 -15.05
N ASP A 47 -14.82 18.88 -13.97
CA ASP A 47 -13.82 18.88 -12.91
C ASP A 47 -13.50 17.47 -12.46
N THR A 48 -12.29 17.26 -12.00
CA THR A 48 -11.81 16.01 -11.40
C THR A 48 -11.52 16.22 -9.92
N THR A 49 -11.47 15.14 -9.14
CA THR A 49 -11.18 15.17 -7.71
C THR A 49 -9.94 14.34 -7.41
N ILE A 50 -9.03 14.91 -6.62
CA ILE A 50 -7.90 14.14 -6.11
C ILE A 50 -8.37 13.32 -4.91
N LYS A 51 -8.11 12.02 -4.96
CA LYS A 51 -8.40 11.09 -3.87
C LYS A 51 -7.21 10.16 -3.59
N TYR A 52 -7.18 9.61 -2.39
CA TYR A 52 -6.12 8.73 -1.90
C TYR A 52 -6.68 7.35 -1.61
N THR A 53 -5.96 6.30 -1.99
CA THR A 53 -6.37 4.93 -1.65
C THR A 53 -6.15 4.64 -0.17
N THR A 54 -7.11 3.97 0.45
CA THR A 54 -7.07 3.55 1.87
C THR A 54 -6.65 2.09 2.05
N ALA A 55 -6.48 1.36 0.95
CA ALA A 55 -6.07 -0.04 0.92
C ALA A 55 -5.31 -0.37 -0.38
N HIS A 56 -4.84 -1.62 -0.51
CA HIS A 56 -4.41 -2.14 -1.81
C HIS A 56 -5.64 -2.43 -2.67
N VAL A 57 -5.77 -1.73 -3.79
CA VAL A 57 -6.95 -1.81 -4.66
C VAL A 57 -6.53 -2.17 -6.08
N ASN A 58 -7.22 -3.14 -6.67
CA ASN A 58 -7.00 -3.50 -8.07
C ASN A 58 -7.43 -2.35 -8.99
N ILE A 59 -6.53 -1.97 -9.88
CA ILE A 59 -6.78 -1.07 -11.01
C ILE A 59 -7.18 -1.94 -12.18
N ARG A 60 -8.36 -1.70 -12.75
CA ARG A 60 -8.98 -2.60 -13.73
C ARG A 60 -9.30 -1.89 -15.04
N LYS A 61 -9.32 -2.65 -16.10
CA LYS A 61 -9.62 -2.17 -17.45
C LYS A 61 -11.07 -1.70 -17.61
N TYR A 62 -12.00 -2.33 -16.89
CA TYR A 62 -13.43 -2.04 -16.91
C TYR A 62 -14.01 -2.04 -15.48
N PRO A 63 -15.16 -1.40 -15.24
CA PRO A 63 -15.79 -1.33 -13.91
C PRO A 63 -16.50 -2.64 -13.54
N SER A 64 -15.73 -3.72 -13.44
CA SER A 64 -16.19 -5.09 -13.11
C SER A 64 -15.12 -5.82 -12.29
N THR A 65 -15.57 -6.67 -11.35
CA THR A 65 -14.67 -7.54 -10.57
C THR A 65 -14.02 -8.64 -11.41
N ASP A 66 -14.60 -8.96 -12.56
CA ASP A 66 -14.09 -9.98 -13.49
C ASP A 66 -13.18 -9.39 -14.57
N ALA A 67 -13.14 -8.03 -14.66
CA ALA A 67 -12.29 -7.35 -15.61
C ALA A 67 -10.79 -7.58 -15.34
N GLU A 68 -10.00 -7.52 -16.39
CA GLU A 68 -8.54 -7.59 -16.35
C GLU A 68 -7.99 -6.60 -15.31
N ILE A 69 -7.11 -7.09 -14.43
CA ILE A 69 -6.34 -6.27 -13.49
C ILE A 69 -5.12 -5.73 -14.23
N LEU A 70 -5.05 -4.42 -14.36
CA LEU A 70 -3.94 -3.73 -15.01
C LEU A 70 -2.78 -3.51 -14.04
N ASP A 71 -3.11 -3.20 -12.77
CA ASP A 71 -2.15 -2.97 -11.68
C ASP A 71 -2.85 -3.04 -10.33
N VAL A 72 -2.08 -2.91 -9.25
CA VAL A 72 -2.57 -2.81 -7.88
C VAL A 72 -2.00 -1.55 -7.24
N SER A 73 -2.87 -0.65 -6.77
CA SER A 73 -2.44 0.52 -5.99
C SER A 73 -2.00 0.14 -4.59
N LEU A 74 -1.06 0.90 -4.05
CA LEU A 74 -0.71 0.87 -2.62
C LEU A 74 -1.58 1.88 -1.85
N VAL A 75 -1.60 1.74 -0.53
CA VAL A 75 -2.21 2.76 0.36
C VAL A 75 -1.55 4.12 0.13
N ASN A 76 -2.33 5.19 0.28
CA ASN A 76 -1.89 6.57 0.03
C ASN A 76 -1.40 6.86 -1.40
N THR A 77 -1.78 6.01 -2.36
CA THR A 77 -1.59 6.37 -3.78
C THR A 77 -2.62 7.43 -4.16
N GLU A 78 -2.12 8.56 -4.67
CA GLU A 78 -2.94 9.67 -5.16
C GLU A 78 -3.47 9.36 -6.55
N PHE A 79 -4.78 9.54 -6.75
CA PHE A 79 -5.44 9.39 -8.04
C PHE A 79 -6.30 10.61 -8.36
N GLU A 80 -6.30 10.96 -9.62
CA GLU A 80 -7.26 11.88 -10.19
C GLU A 80 -8.51 11.10 -10.58
N VAL A 81 -9.58 11.25 -9.79
CA VAL A 81 -10.89 10.62 -10.01
C VAL A 81 -11.74 11.52 -10.89
N VAL A 82 -12.12 10.99 -12.03
CA VAL A 82 -12.90 11.70 -13.07
C VAL A 82 -14.40 11.61 -12.78
N LEU A 83 -14.86 10.42 -12.39
CA LEU A 83 -16.27 10.15 -12.20
C LEU A 83 -16.44 8.93 -11.28
N GLU A 84 -17.42 9.01 -10.37
CA GLU A 84 -17.84 7.88 -9.54
C GLU A 84 -19.28 7.45 -9.91
N LEU A 85 -19.48 6.16 -10.09
CA LEU A 85 -20.77 5.59 -10.47
C LEU A 85 -20.88 4.13 -10.03
N ASP A 86 -21.98 3.78 -9.34
CA ASP A 86 -22.34 2.41 -8.97
C ASP A 86 -21.22 1.62 -8.24
N GLY A 87 -20.53 2.29 -7.30
CA GLY A 87 -19.47 1.67 -6.51
C GLY A 87 -18.12 1.57 -7.23
N TRP A 88 -17.96 2.26 -8.36
CA TRP A 88 -16.72 2.35 -9.12
C TRP A 88 -16.30 3.79 -9.34
N ALA A 89 -15.00 4.02 -9.36
CA ALA A 89 -14.38 5.26 -9.76
C ALA A 89 -13.64 5.07 -11.09
N MET A 90 -13.83 5.99 -12.02
CA MET A 90 -13.02 6.16 -13.20
C MET A 90 -11.84 7.06 -12.85
N ILE A 91 -10.63 6.59 -13.06
CA ILE A 91 -9.39 7.30 -12.77
C ILE A 91 -8.62 7.60 -14.03
N THR A 92 -7.83 8.69 -14.02
CA THR A 92 -6.90 9.03 -15.08
C THR A 92 -5.63 8.17 -14.97
N THR A 93 -5.15 7.64 -16.09
CA THR A 93 -3.86 6.94 -16.22
C THR A 93 -3.06 7.51 -17.38
N GLN A 94 -1.81 7.07 -17.55
CA GLN A 94 -0.98 7.48 -18.68
C GLN A 94 -1.56 7.04 -20.05
N ASP A 95 -2.29 5.91 -20.05
CA ASP A 95 -2.84 5.29 -21.26
C ASP A 95 -4.34 5.61 -21.47
N GLY A 96 -4.92 6.51 -20.65
CA GLY A 96 -6.32 6.89 -20.70
C GLY A 96 -7.02 6.72 -19.37
N TYR A 97 -8.07 5.90 -19.31
CA TYR A 97 -8.86 5.67 -18.10
C TYR A 97 -8.77 4.24 -17.63
N ALA A 98 -8.86 4.05 -16.31
CA ALA A 98 -9.01 2.76 -15.66
C ALA A 98 -10.06 2.86 -14.54
N PHE A 99 -10.38 1.75 -13.90
CA PHE A 99 -11.46 1.67 -12.92
C PHE A 99 -11.00 1.04 -11.63
N MET A 100 -11.48 1.58 -10.51
CA MET A 100 -11.22 1.08 -9.17
C MET A 100 -12.51 1.07 -8.36
N LYS A 101 -12.61 0.21 -7.33
CA LYS A 101 -13.70 0.31 -6.35
C LYS A 101 -13.58 1.59 -5.56
N ASN A 102 -14.67 2.39 -5.52
CA ASN A 102 -14.64 3.69 -4.86
C ASN A 102 -14.73 3.62 -3.33
N ASP A 103 -15.13 2.48 -2.76
CA ASP A 103 -15.18 2.27 -1.29
C ASP A 103 -13.80 2.44 -0.62
N TRP A 104 -12.73 2.37 -1.39
CA TRP A 104 -11.34 2.44 -0.91
C TRP A 104 -10.66 3.78 -1.20
N PHE A 105 -11.42 4.82 -1.45
CA PHE A 105 -10.90 6.17 -1.59
C PHE A 105 -11.27 7.06 -0.39
N SER A 106 -10.37 7.99 -0.06
CA SER A 106 -10.60 9.10 0.86
C SER A 106 -10.14 10.42 0.23
N ASP A 107 -10.68 11.54 0.71
CA ASP A 107 -10.26 12.86 0.28
C ASP A 107 -8.91 13.28 0.90
N GLU A 108 -8.51 12.64 2.00
CA GLU A 108 -7.25 12.87 2.69
C GLU A 108 -6.44 11.57 2.77
N PRO A 109 -5.11 11.66 2.78
CA PRO A 109 -4.25 10.50 3.00
C PRO A 109 -4.54 9.82 4.34
N VAL A 110 -4.40 8.49 4.39
CA VAL A 110 -4.38 7.74 5.65
C VAL A 110 -3.23 8.25 6.51
N THR A 111 -3.53 8.62 7.73
CA THR A 111 -2.54 9.08 8.71
C THR A 111 -2.10 7.94 9.62
N TYR A 112 -0.88 8.00 10.10
CA TYR A 112 -0.30 7.11 11.09
C TYR A 112 0.33 7.93 12.21
N ASP A 113 0.50 7.32 13.39
CA ASP A 113 1.12 7.96 14.52
C ASP A 113 2.61 8.21 14.27
N GLU A 114 3.07 9.47 14.43
CA GLU A 114 4.46 9.84 14.22
C GLU A 114 5.42 9.17 15.22
N ASN A 115 4.95 8.86 16.44
CA ASN A 115 5.72 8.11 17.43
C ASN A 115 5.90 6.66 17.01
N GLU A 116 4.85 6.01 16.51
CA GLU A 116 4.93 4.65 15.96
C GLU A 116 5.88 4.57 14.77
N LEU A 117 5.81 5.56 13.87
CA LEU A 117 6.76 5.67 12.74
C LEU A 117 8.19 5.79 13.24
N ASN A 118 8.44 6.65 14.23
CA ASN A 118 9.76 6.86 14.80
C ASN A 118 10.31 5.57 15.44
N ILE A 119 9.49 4.90 16.28
CA ILE A 119 9.89 3.66 16.95
C ILE A 119 10.19 2.56 15.92
N LEU A 120 9.33 2.38 14.93
CA LEU A 120 9.51 1.35 13.91
C LEU A 120 10.76 1.61 13.05
N ALA A 121 11.01 2.88 12.65
CA ALA A 121 12.20 3.24 11.89
C ALA A 121 13.49 2.95 12.67
N HIS A 122 13.51 3.23 13.98
CA HIS A 122 14.65 2.92 14.86
C HIS A 122 14.85 1.42 15.07
N VAL A 123 13.78 0.61 15.13
CA VAL A 123 13.90 -0.87 15.13
C VAL A 123 14.56 -1.34 13.85
N LEU A 124 14.12 -0.86 12.68
CA LEU A 124 14.71 -1.23 11.39
C LEU A 124 16.19 -0.81 11.30
N ALA A 125 16.52 0.39 11.82
CA ALA A 125 17.90 0.83 11.88
C ALA A 125 18.76 -0.03 12.83
N GLY A 126 18.20 -0.45 13.96
CA GLY A 126 18.90 -1.26 14.95
C GLY A 126 19.12 -2.71 14.54
N GLU A 127 18.14 -3.31 13.88
CA GLU A 127 18.13 -4.74 13.54
C GLU A 127 18.64 -5.03 12.12
N CYS A 128 18.39 -4.14 11.15
CA CYS A 128 18.61 -4.46 9.73
C CYS A 128 18.92 -3.25 8.84
N GLN A 129 19.59 -2.21 9.35
CA GLN A 129 19.79 -0.91 8.69
C GLN A 129 20.23 -1.00 7.22
N SER A 130 21.19 -1.88 6.92
CA SER A 130 21.81 -1.99 5.58
C SER A 130 21.24 -3.11 4.73
N LEU A 131 20.25 -3.85 5.24
CA LEU A 131 19.66 -4.97 4.53
C LEU A 131 18.68 -4.49 3.44
N PRO A 132 18.36 -5.36 2.45
CA PRO A 132 17.39 -5.03 1.39
C PRO A 132 16.02 -4.62 1.96
N ASP A 133 15.23 -3.88 1.16
CA ASP A 133 13.90 -3.40 1.55
C ASP A 133 12.97 -4.54 1.99
N GLU A 134 13.01 -5.66 1.26
CA GLU A 134 12.20 -6.84 1.59
C GLU A 134 12.52 -7.37 2.99
N GLU A 135 13.81 -7.47 3.33
CA GLU A 135 14.25 -7.95 4.65
C GLU A 135 13.84 -6.98 5.75
N GLN A 136 13.99 -5.66 5.53
CA GLN A 136 13.52 -4.65 6.47
C GLN A 136 12.01 -4.77 6.70
N ARG A 137 11.23 -5.01 5.66
CA ARG A 137 9.78 -5.21 5.76
C ARG A 137 9.43 -6.50 6.49
N TYR A 138 10.19 -7.58 6.31
CA TYR A 138 10.00 -8.80 7.12
C TYR A 138 10.25 -8.53 8.60
N VAL A 139 11.34 -7.85 8.95
CA VAL A 139 11.66 -7.49 10.34
C VAL A 139 10.56 -6.63 10.96
N GLY A 140 10.14 -5.57 10.29
CA GLY A 140 9.06 -4.71 10.78
C GLY A 140 7.69 -5.42 10.82
N SER A 141 7.44 -6.38 9.92
CA SER A 141 6.25 -7.22 9.97
C SER A 141 6.13 -8.03 11.25
N ILE A 142 7.25 -8.45 11.84
CA ILE A 142 7.23 -9.14 13.14
C ILE A 142 6.71 -8.21 14.24
N VAL A 143 7.08 -6.92 14.21
CA VAL A 143 6.52 -5.94 15.16
C VAL A 143 5.01 -5.85 15.00
N LEU A 144 4.52 -5.63 13.78
CA LEU A 144 3.09 -5.48 13.49
C LEU A 144 2.28 -6.75 13.81
N ASN A 145 2.83 -7.92 13.46
CA ASN A 145 2.16 -9.19 13.77
C ASN A 145 2.07 -9.46 15.28
N ARG A 146 3.05 -9.00 16.05
CA ARG A 146 3.01 -9.08 17.52
C ARG A 146 1.94 -8.18 18.09
N VAL A 147 1.86 -6.93 17.66
CA VAL A 147 0.79 -5.99 18.06
C VAL A 147 -0.60 -6.59 17.83
N ASN A 148 -0.79 -7.32 16.74
CA ASN A 148 -2.05 -7.97 16.39
C ASN A 148 -2.24 -9.37 17.00
N SER A 149 -1.38 -9.80 17.92
CA SER A 149 -1.41 -11.14 18.52
C SER A 149 -1.69 -11.07 20.01
N ASP A 150 -2.68 -11.81 20.50
CA ASP A 150 -3.03 -11.94 21.92
C ASP A 150 -1.87 -12.41 22.83
N LYS A 151 -0.73 -12.81 22.26
CA LYS A 151 0.45 -13.27 22.98
C LYS A 151 1.43 -12.15 23.35
N PHE A 152 1.24 -10.97 22.80
CA PHE A 152 2.14 -9.81 22.93
C PHE A 152 1.34 -8.56 23.33
N PRO A 153 2.02 -7.48 23.70
CA PRO A 153 1.38 -6.18 23.89
C PRO A 153 0.70 -5.69 22.59
N ASP A 154 -0.28 -4.80 22.75
CA ASP A 154 -1.14 -4.29 21.69
C ASP A 154 -0.70 -2.95 21.08
N THR A 155 0.49 -2.45 21.46
CA THR A 155 1.10 -1.25 20.87
C THR A 155 2.49 -1.55 20.31
N ILE A 156 2.91 -0.79 19.30
CA ILE A 156 4.28 -0.88 18.74
C ILE A 156 5.31 -0.59 19.83
N GLU A 157 5.07 0.43 20.63
CA GLU A 157 5.96 0.85 21.71
C GLU A 157 6.17 -0.28 22.73
N ASP A 158 5.10 -0.86 23.26
CA ASP A 158 5.18 -1.93 24.26
C ASP A 158 5.78 -3.22 23.71
N VAL A 159 5.51 -3.56 22.43
CA VAL A 159 6.14 -4.70 21.75
C VAL A 159 7.64 -4.50 21.63
N VAL A 160 8.09 -3.30 21.23
CA VAL A 160 9.50 -3.01 21.00
C VAL A 160 10.28 -2.95 22.32
N TYR A 161 9.71 -2.31 23.34
CA TYR A 161 10.37 -2.17 24.65
C TYR A 161 10.14 -3.38 25.56
N GLN A 162 9.38 -4.38 25.14
CA GLN A 162 9.20 -5.61 25.92
C GLN A 162 10.55 -6.27 26.20
N LYS A 163 10.81 -6.55 27.46
CA LYS A 163 12.09 -7.05 27.93
C LYS A 163 12.55 -8.31 27.15
N GLY A 164 13.69 -8.18 26.46
CA GLY A 164 14.35 -9.31 25.81
C GLY A 164 13.83 -9.64 24.41
N GLN A 165 12.93 -8.83 23.83
CA GLN A 165 12.41 -9.08 22.49
C GLN A 165 13.30 -8.50 21.37
N TYR A 166 13.81 -7.27 21.55
CA TYR A 166 14.70 -6.63 20.59
C TYR A 166 16.05 -6.36 21.22
N ALA A 167 17.10 -7.00 20.65
CA ALA A 167 18.46 -6.85 21.16
C ALA A 167 18.97 -5.42 20.99
N CYS A 168 18.56 -4.75 19.91
CA CYS A 168 18.96 -3.39 19.58
C CYS A 168 18.58 -2.37 20.66
N VAL A 169 17.49 -2.56 21.38
CA VAL A 169 17.06 -1.71 22.49
C VAL A 169 18.05 -1.82 23.67
N LYS A 170 18.58 -3.02 23.91
CA LYS A 170 19.49 -3.28 25.03
C LYS A 170 20.94 -2.90 24.73
N ASP A 171 21.43 -3.13 23.52
CA ASP A 171 22.82 -2.91 23.12
C ASP A 171 23.09 -1.49 22.60
N GLY A 172 22.05 -0.64 22.52
CA GLY A 172 22.13 0.75 22.08
C GLY A 172 22.05 0.95 20.58
N ASN A 173 21.97 -0.11 19.76
CA ASN A 173 21.82 0.01 18.32
C ASN A 173 20.48 0.68 17.92
N TYR A 174 19.47 0.60 18.76
CA TYR A 174 18.20 1.31 18.61
C TYR A 174 18.37 2.83 18.46
N PHE A 175 19.39 3.42 19.09
CA PHE A 175 19.66 4.87 19.01
C PHE A 175 20.47 5.27 17.77
N ARG A 176 20.71 4.36 16.84
CA ARG A 176 21.24 4.73 15.52
C ARG A 176 20.26 5.61 14.79
N GLU A 177 20.78 6.62 14.10
CA GLU A 177 19.95 7.42 13.19
C GLU A 177 19.42 6.53 12.05
N PRO A 178 18.11 6.42 11.88
CA PRO A 178 17.54 5.69 10.76
C PRO A 178 17.89 6.36 9.42
N THR A 179 18.26 5.56 8.44
CA THR A 179 18.47 6.05 7.08
C THR A 179 17.14 6.40 6.40
N GLU A 180 17.19 7.16 5.30
CA GLU A 180 15.99 7.43 4.48
C GLU A 180 15.26 6.13 4.07
N ARG A 181 16.00 5.04 3.84
CA ARG A 181 15.45 3.72 3.52
C ARG A 181 14.70 3.12 4.71
N ASN A 182 15.22 3.22 5.93
CA ASN A 182 14.53 2.72 7.13
C ASN A 182 13.23 3.50 7.35
N TRP A 183 13.26 4.83 7.25
CA TRP A 183 12.07 5.67 7.31
C TRP A 183 11.04 5.29 6.25
N ALA A 184 11.48 5.07 5.00
CA ALA A 184 10.60 4.69 3.90
C ALA A 184 9.94 3.32 4.14
N ASN A 185 10.69 2.31 4.63
CA ASN A 185 10.13 0.99 4.93
C ASN A 185 9.22 0.99 6.16
N ALA A 186 9.55 1.77 7.21
CA ALA A 186 8.68 1.92 8.38
C ALA A 186 7.33 2.55 7.98
N ARG A 187 7.37 3.64 7.20
CA ARG A 187 6.16 4.27 6.67
C ARG A 187 5.35 3.31 5.81
N TRP A 188 6.01 2.61 4.91
CA TRP A 188 5.36 1.63 4.05
C TRP A 188 4.63 0.55 4.86
N LEU A 189 5.23 0.07 5.94
CA LEU A 189 4.63 -0.94 6.83
C LEU A 189 3.42 -0.40 7.58
N LEU A 190 3.47 0.83 8.08
CA LEU A 190 2.32 1.46 8.77
C LEU A 190 1.16 1.72 7.80
N GLU A 191 1.46 2.04 6.56
CA GLU A 191 0.46 2.29 5.51
C GLU A 191 -0.13 0.99 4.95
N ASN A 192 0.67 -0.05 4.77
CA ASN A 192 0.28 -1.24 4.02
C ASN A 192 0.15 -2.52 4.88
N GLY A 193 0.59 -2.44 6.14
CA GLY A 193 0.56 -3.57 7.05
C GLY A 193 1.71 -4.56 6.88
N SER A 194 1.59 -5.68 7.57
CA SER A 194 2.58 -6.76 7.54
C SER A 194 2.61 -7.49 6.20
N VAL A 195 3.80 -7.76 5.68
CA VAL A 195 4.02 -8.62 4.49
C VAL A 195 4.13 -10.10 4.85
N LEU A 196 4.16 -10.45 6.14
CA LEU A 196 4.17 -11.82 6.63
C LEU A 196 2.78 -12.22 7.14
N PRO A 197 2.39 -13.52 7.06
CA PRO A 197 1.16 -13.99 7.69
C PRO A 197 1.11 -13.65 9.18
N ALA A 198 -0.05 -13.28 9.69
CA ALA A 198 -0.25 -12.79 11.07
C ALA A 198 0.28 -13.72 12.18
N HIS A 199 0.34 -15.04 11.92
CA HIS A 199 0.86 -16.00 12.88
C HIS A 199 2.40 -16.06 12.96
N VAL A 200 3.12 -15.41 12.03
CA VAL A 200 4.60 -15.35 12.01
C VAL A 200 5.03 -14.20 12.92
N VAL A 201 5.47 -14.53 14.13
CA VAL A 201 5.75 -13.56 15.20
C VAL A 201 7.16 -13.65 15.79
N TYR A 202 8.00 -14.54 15.24
CA TYR A 202 9.39 -14.72 15.68
C TYR A 202 10.35 -14.51 14.52
N GLN A 203 11.44 -13.77 14.80
CA GLN A 203 12.61 -13.67 13.93
C GLN A 203 13.87 -13.99 14.71
N SER A 204 14.86 -14.59 14.06
CA SER A 204 16.19 -14.81 14.63
C SER A 204 17.20 -15.19 13.55
N VAL A 205 18.49 -15.10 13.86
CA VAL A 205 19.55 -15.69 13.02
C VAL A 205 19.46 -17.22 13.03
N GLY A 206 19.02 -17.81 14.15
CA GLY A 206 18.75 -19.23 14.28
C GLY A 206 17.29 -19.60 13.98
N ARG A 207 16.79 -20.65 14.61
CA ARG A 207 15.39 -21.10 14.48
C ARG A 207 14.70 -21.06 15.84
N LEU A 208 13.57 -20.33 15.90
CA LEU A 208 12.69 -20.26 17.07
C LEU A 208 11.29 -20.74 16.67
N GLY A 209 10.94 -21.97 17.00
CA GLY A 209 9.63 -22.51 16.65
C GLY A 209 9.58 -23.16 15.25
N LYS A 210 8.39 -23.16 14.64
CA LYS A 210 8.17 -23.71 13.30
C LYS A 210 8.51 -22.69 12.24
N LEU A 211 9.41 -23.07 11.32
CA LEU A 211 9.88 -22.19 10.24
C LEU A 211 8.77 -21.91 9.24
N TYR A 212 8.56 -20.63 8.95
CA TYR A 212 7.75 -20.15 7.83
C TYR A 212 8.62 -19.78 6.62
N LEU A 213 9.60 -18.89 6.83
CA LEU A 213 10.49 -18.38 5.79
C LEU A 213 11.93 -18.34 6.33
N LYS A 214 12.90 -18.67 5.50
CA LYS A 214 14.32 -18.45 5.76
C LYS A 214 14.92 -17.65 4.62
N THR A 215 15.51 -16.52 4.96
CA THR A 215 16.30 -15.68 4.05
C THR A 215 17.80 -15.94 4.26
N GLU A 216 18.64 -15.19 3.59
CA GLU A 216 20.08 -15.17 3.83
C GLU A 216 20.41 -14.64 5.24
N TYR A 217 19.55 -13.76 5.79
CA TYR A 217 19.79 -13.00 7.02
C TYR A 217 19.10 -13.62 8.24
N HIS A 218 17.82 -13.96 8.11
CA HIS A 218 16.99 -14.38 9.23
C HIS A 218 16.11 -15.59 8.92
N SER A 219 15.64 -16.21 10.01
CA SER A 219 14.56 -17.18 10.00
C SER A 219 13.32 -16.56 10.63
N TYR A 220 12.19 -16.65 9.95
CA TYR A 220 10.87 -16.17 10.36
C TYR A 220 10.00 -17.34 10.72
N CYS A 221 9.46 -17.35 11.96
CA CYS A 221 8.88 -18.54 12.58
C CYS A 221 7.54 -18.22 13.30
N TYR A 222 6.82 -19.29 13.68
CA TYR A 222 5.58 -19.26 14.45
C TYR A 222 5.47 -20.41 15.46
#